data_d55943113d335921c13174c59edbecf7
#
_entry.id   d55943113d335921c13174c59edbecf7
#
_cell.length_a   1.000
_cell.length_b   1.000
_cell.length_c   1.000
_cell.angle_alpha   90.00
_cell.angle_beta   90.00
_cell.angle_gamma   90.00
#
_symmetry.space_group_name_H-M   'P 1'
#
loop_
_entity.id
_entity.type
_entity.pdbx_description
1 polymer ?
#
loop_
_entity_poly.entity_id
_entity_poly.type
_entity_poly.pdbx_seq_one_letter_code
_entity_poly.pdbx_strand_id
1 'polypeptide(L)'
;MKSRFLIRNTKITNSTGYRPVAWLFFMLYATVCFLACSNATDEAAQFFLKGNVQLQKREYKEAIRYYSEAITKKPDFADAYNNRGLAKFRNDDREGALADYTRALDIDPDFNTAYFNRAEARLETGDPGGSLSDLQRVEKQYRDSTFYQVRLGDTYVRLTKLSDAQSAYDRALQLKNDNVEALTNRGALYYSQKAYQPAEADIRRALQLNPKQDAALNNLSLLLAHRGNYADALTYVEQALELQPRQPYYLNNKAYLLLKLNRPSEAFPLVQESLQRDSQNAWAHQTLGLYWLGQKQSDKALTEFRIAEKLDASVDQLYYYIGMVEMAKGNRARACEAWQRGELANDDLAIKQRALQCL
;
A
#
# COMPACT_ATOMS: atom_id res chain seq x y z
N MET A 1 15.21 75.44 -12.64
CA MET A 1 16.56 75.93 -12.28
C MET A 1 17.59 75.12 -13.00
N LYS A 2 18.40 75.78 -13.79
CA LYS A 2 19.46 75.21 -14.65
C LYS A 2 20.68 74.86 -13.79
N SER A 3 21.35 73.75 -14.01
CA SER A 3 22.81 73.67 -13.84
C SER A 3 23.39 72.66 -14.79
N ARG A 4 24.32 73.17 -15.54
CA ARG A 4 25.15 72.56 -16.58
C ARG A 4 26.18 71.63 -15.97
N PHE A 5 26.50 70.57 -16.67
CA PHE A 5 27.62 69.72 -16.40
C PHE A 5 28.63 69.73 -17.50
N LEU A 6 29.86 69.94 -17.12
CA LEU A 6 31.06 69.97 -17.93
C LEU A 6 31.51 68.57 -18.37
N ILE A 7 31.76 68.43 -19.66
CA ILE A 7 32.41 67.27 -20.26
C ILE A 7 33.93 67.44 -20.07
N ARG A 8 34.54 66.49 -19.35
CA ARG A 8 35.99 66.33 -19.32
C ARG A 8 36.39 65.24 -20.30
N ASN A 9 37.03 65.64 -21.40
CA ASN A 9 37.73 64.74 -22.34
C ASN A 9 38.96 64.17 -21.63
N THR A 10 39.04 62.84 -21.43
CA THR A 10 40.27 62.13 -21.15
C THR A 10 40.64 61.31 -22.39
N LYS A 11 41.81 61.62 -22.91
CA LYS A 11 42.45 60.91 -24.03
C LYS A 11 42.64 59.41 -23.67
N ILE A 12 42.09 58.55 -24.51
CA ILE A 12 42.37 57.11 -24.47
C ILE A 12 43.67 56.88 -25.22
N THR A 13 44.71 56.54 -24.50
CA THR A 13 45.97 56.03 -25.10
C THR A 13 45.75 54.57 -25.47
N ASN A 14 45.89 54.25 -26.72
CA ASN A 14 45.93 52.89 -27.27
C ASN A 14 47.13 52.13 -26.65
N SER A 15 46.87 51.14 -25.81
CA SER A 15 47.81 50.08 -25.51
C SER A 15 47.39 48.82 -26.25
N THR A 16 47.99 48.60 -27.38
CA THR A 16 48.02 47.33 -28.10
C THR A 16 48.81 46.33 -27.28
N GLY A 17 48.16 45.31 -26.72
CA GLY A 17 48.85 44.25 -26.02
C GLY A 17 47.95 43.14 -25.49
N TYR A 18 47.93 42.03 -26.21
CA TYR A 18 47.52 40.68 -25.74
C TYR A 18 46.11 40.45 -25.21
N ARG A 19 45.15 40.31 -26.11
CA ARG A 19 43.82 39.74 -25.77
C ARG A 19 43.27 38.61 -26.67
N PRO A 20 43.98 37.98 -27.58
CA PRO A 20 43.39 36.85 -28.35
C PRO A 20 43.57 35.47 -27.60
N VAL A 21 44.57 35.31 -26.78
CA VAL A 21 44.90 33.98 -26.19
C VAL A 21 43.89 33.56 -25.11
N ALA A 22 43.43 34.48 -24.25
CA ALA A 22 42.45 34.19 -23.20
C ALA A 22 41.07 33.77 -23.76
N TRP A 23 40.66 34.37 -24.86
CA TRP A 23 39.40 34.01 -25.56
C TRP A 23 39.47 32.64 -26.22
N LEU A 24 40.63 32.26 -26.79
CA LEU A 24 40.83 30.93 -27.37
C LEU A 24 40.82 29.84 -26.30
N PHE A 25 41.42 30.06 -25.11
CA PHE A 25 41.36 29.14 -23.98
C PHE A 25 39.94 29.01 -23.43
N PHE A 26 39.19 30.11 -23.35
CA PHE A 26 37.79 30.07 -22.89
C PHE A 26 36.86 29.33 -23.87
N MET A 27 37.06 29.57 -25.20
CA MET A 27 36.34 28.86 -26.25
C MET A 27 36.73 27.36 -26.27
N LEU A 28 38.01 27.01 -26.12
CA LEU A 28 38.44 25.61 -26.07
C LEU A 28 37.92 24.91 -24.83
N TYR A 29 37.94 25.58 -23.67
CA TYR A 29 37.37 25.05 -22.43
C TYR A 29 35.85 24.85 -22.52
N ALA A 30 35.14 25.82 -23.10
CA ALA A 30 33.70 25.73 -23.34
C ALA A 30 33.34 24.57 -24.31
N THR A 31 34.11 24.36 -25.39
CA THR A 31 33.89 23.25 -26.33
C THR A 31 34.21 21.90 -25.70
N VAL A 32 35.27 21.78 -24.90
CA VAL A 32 35.63 20.54 -24.18
C VAL A 32 34.55 20.21 -23.13
N CYS A 33 34.05 21.21 -22.38
CA CYS A 33 32.97 21.02 -21.44
C CYS A 33 31.65 20.61 -22.15
N PHE A 34 31.37 21.21 -23.31
CA PHE A 34 30.17 20.87 -24.08
C PHE A 34 30.21 19.44 -24.65
N LEU A 35 31.37 19.00 -25.15
CA LEU A 35 31.59 17.64 -25.64
C LEU A 35 31.58 16.60 -24.48
N ALA A 36 32.12 16.96 -23.33
CA ALA A 36 32.07 16.11 -22.15
C ALA A 36 30.64 15.96 -21.60
N CYS A 37 29.85 17.04 -21.59
CA CYS A 37 28.45 17.00 -21.21
C CYS A 37 27.59 16.20 -22.20
N SER A 38 27.83 16.29 -23.52
CA SER A 38 27.11 15.49 -24.51
C SER A 38 27.39 14.00 -24.35
N ASN A 39 28.67 13.62 -24.14
CA ASN A 39 29.03 12.22 -23.90
C ASN A 39 28.41 11.66 -22.61
N ALA A 40 28.36 12.45 -21.53
CA ALA A 40 27.75 12.04 -20.26
C ALA A 40 26.24 11.82 -20.39
N THR A 41 25.53 12.68 -21.15
CA THR A 41 24.09 12.51 -21.42
C THR A 41 23.81 11.28 -22.27
N ASP A 42 24.64 10.99 -23.27
CA ASP A 42 24.51 9.79 -24.11
C ASP A 42 24.79 8.51 -23.31
N GLU A 43 25.78 8.51 -22.44
CA GLU A 43 26.04 7.40 -21.51
C GLU A 43 24.89 7.21 -20.52
N ALA A 44 24.32 8.30 -19.95
CA ALA A 44 23.17 8.25 -19.09
C ALA A 44 21.98 7.58 -19.77
N ALA A 45 21.69 7.97 -21.02
CA ALA A 45 20.61 7.39 -21.81
C ALA A 45 20.84 5.90 -22.07
N GLN A 46 22.07 5.47 -22.36
CA GLN A 46 22.40 4.04 -22.55
C GLN A 46 22.19 3.24 -21.27
N PHE A 47 22.61 3.74 -20.12
CA PHE A 47 22.37 3.08 -18.83
C PHE A 47 20.89 3.02 -18.51
N PHE A 48 20.15 4.09 -18.76
CA PHE A 48 18.70 4.13 -18.59
C PHE A 48 17.98 3.05 -19.42
N LEU A 49 18.34 2.92 -20.71
CA LEU A 49 17.79 1.88 -21.58
C LEU A 49 18.13 0.45 -21.09
N LYS A 50 19.37 0.23 -20.63
CA LYS A 50 19.73 -1.05 -19.99
C LYS A 50 18.90 -1.32 -18.74
N GLY A 51 18.67 -0.30 -17.91
CA GLY A 51 17.79 -0.40 -16.75
C GLY A 51 16.36 -0.80 -17.13
N ASN A 52 15.79 -0.18 -18.16
CA ASN A 52 14.45 -0.52 -18.67
C ASN A 52 14.36 -1.98 -19.11
N VAL A 53 15.39 -2.51 -19.78
CA VAL A 53 15.45 -3.92 -20.19
C VAL A 53 15.43 -4.85 -18.96
N GLN A 54 16.20 -4.52 -17.91
CA GLN A 54 16.22 -5.35 -16.70
C GLN A 54 14.91 -5.23 -15.92
N LEU A 55 14.30 -4.05 -15.86
CA LEU A 55 12.99 -3.86 -15.25
C LEU A 55 11.91 -4.73 -15.92
N GLN A 56 11.89 -4.78 -17.26
CA GLN A 56 10.97 -5.63 -18.02
C GLN A 56 11.20 -7.12 -17.73
N LYS A 57 12.47 -7.54 -17.53
CA LYS A 57 12.82 -8.92 -17.14
C LYS A 57 12.55 -9.22 -15.67
N ARG A 58 12.08 -8.23 -14.88
CA ARG A 58 11.90 -8.30 -13.42
C ARG A 58 13.21 -8.53 -12.64
N GLU A 59 14.34 -8.20 -13.26
CA GLU A 59 15.67 -8.23 -12.64
C GLU A 59 15.90 -6.90 -11.90
N TYR A 60 15.15 -6.71 -10.80
CA TYR A 60 15.03 -5.40 -10.15
C TYR A 60 16.35 -4.87 -9.60
N LYS A 61 17.20 -5.73 -9.04
CA LYS A 61 18.51 -5.33 -8.51
C LYS A 61 19.42 -4.79 -9.60
N GLU A 62 19.44 -5.45 -10.76
CA GLU A 62 20.22 -4.99 -11.91
C GLU A 62 19.62 -3.71 -12.52
N ALA A 63 18.28 -3.60 -12.57
CA ALA A 63 17.63 -2.37 -13.00
C ALA A 63 18.04 -1.18 -12.10
N ILE A 64 17.99 -1.34 -10.76
CA ILE A 64 18.42 -0.34 -9.79
C ILE A 64 19.88 0.08 -10.04
N ARG A 65 20.78 -0.88 -10.29
CA ARG A 65 22.19 -0.60 -10.60
C ARG A 65 22.32 0.27 -11.85
N TYR A 66 21.68 -0.13 -12.96
CA TYR A 66 21.79 0.64 -14.21
C TYR A 66 21.17 2.03 -14.13
N TYR A 67 20.02 2.19 -13.46
CA TYR A 67 19.46 3.53 -13.23
C TYR A 67 20.36 4.39 -12.33
N SER A 68 21.05 3.79 -11.36
CA SER A 68 22.00 4.52 -10.52
C SER A 68 23.20 5.03 -11.32
N GLU A 69 23.70 4.23 -12.29
CA GLU A 69 24.73 4.69 -13.23
C GLU A 69 24.21 5.83 -14.11
N ALA A 70 22.96 5.72 -14.62
CA ALA A 70 22.35 6.80 -15.39
C ALA A 70 22.27 8.11 -14.61
N ILE A 71 21.84 8.04 -13.34
CA ILE A 71 21.74 9.18 -12.42
C ILE A 71 23.12 9.76 -12.10
N THR A 72 24.14 8.92 -11.95
CA THR A 72 25.52 9.38 -11.73
C THR A 72 26.04 10.20 -12.92
N LYS A 73 25.68 9.78 -14.15
CA LYS A 73 26.05 10.51 -15.37
C LYS A 73 25.20 11.77 -15.59
N LYS A 74 23.92 11.73 -15.21
CA LYS A 74 22.98 12.84 -15.35
C LYS A 74 22.14 12.98 -14.06
N PRO A 75 22.60 13.80 -13.08
CA PRO A 75 21.94 13.96 -11.77
C PRO A 75 20.53 14.59 -11.78
N ASP A 76 20.12 15.18 -12.90
CA ASP A 76 18.81 15.77 -13.13
C ASP A 76 17.91 14.91 -14.06
N PHE A 77 18.12 13.60 -14.09
CA PHE A 77 17.37 12.67 -14.93
C PHE A 77 16.11 12.16 -14.20
N ALA A 78 15.01 12.90 -14.26
CA ALA A 78 13.75 12.59 -13.57
C ALA A 78 13.23 11.18 -13.90
N ASP A 79 13.25 10.78 -15.19
CA ASP A 79 12.82 9.44 -15.61
C ASP A 79 13.63 8.32 -14.96
N ALA A 80 14.94 8.51 -14.82
CA ALA A 80 15.81 7.51 -14.19
C ALA A 80 15.50 7.37 -12.70
N TYR A 81 15.23 8.46 -12.00
CA TYR A 81 14.77 8.41 -10.62
C TYR A 81 13.40 7.71 -10.52
N ASN A 82 12.42 8.09 -11.32
CA ASN A 82 11.10 7.45 -11.31
C ASN A 82 11.20 5.93 -11.56
N ASN A 83 11.97 5.52 -12.56
CA ASN A 83 12.10 4.10 -12.91
C ASN A 83 12.95 3.32 -11.88
N ARG A 84 13.96 3.96 -11.25
CA ARG A 84 14.69 3.38 -10.12
C ARG A 84 13.75 3.21 -8.91
N GLY A 85 12.93 4.20 -8.64
CA GLY A 85 11.89 4.11 -7.63
C GLY A 85 10.94 2.94 -7.87
N LEU A 86 10.48 2.76 -9.11
CA LEU A 86 9.65 1.61 -9.48
C LEU A 86 10.37 0.27 -9.29
N ALA A 87 11.65 0.19 -9.70
CA ALA A 87 12.45 -1.01 -9.49
C ALA A 87 12.66 -1.32 -7.99
N LYS A 88 12.93 -0.30 -7.17
CA LYS A 88 13.02 -0.44 -5.71
C LYS A 88 11.70 -0.88 -5.09
N PHE A 89 10.59 -0.26 -5.48
CA PHE A 89 9.25 -0.64 -5.02
C PHE A 89 8.95 -2.12 -5.31
N ARG A 90 9.26 -2.58 -6.53
CA ARG A 90 9.09 -4.00 -6.92
C ARG A 90 10.07 -4.94 -6.22
N ASN A 91 11.19 -4.40 -5.69
CA ASN A 91 12.18 -5.14 -4.90
C ASN A 91 11.95 -5.00 -3.38
N ASP A 92 10.77 -4.54 -2.96
CA ASP A 92 10.34 -4.40 -1.56
C ASP A 92 11.05 -3.26 -0.77
N ASP A 93 11.77 -2.37 -1.46
CA ASP A 93 12.39 -1.16 -0.90
C ASP A 93 11.45 0.05 -1.08
N ARG A 94 10.41 0.13 -0.24
CA ARG A 94 9.37 1.15 -0.34
C ARG A 94 9.86 2.54 0.01
N GLU A 95 10.69 2.66 1.04
CA GLU A 95 11.27 3.94 1.48
C GLU A 95 12.22 4.51 0.42
N GLY A 96 13.07 3.65 -0.14
CA GLY A 96 13.94 4.04 -1.23
C GLY A 96 13.19 4.44 -2.50
N ALA A 97 12.03 3.84 -2.76
CA ALA A 97 11.14 4.23 -3.85
C ALA A 97 10.53 5.62 -3.62
N LEU A 98 10.01 5.89 -2.42
CA LEU A 98 9.45 7.20 -2.06
C LEU A 98 10.48 8.33 -2.23
N ALA A 99 11.73 8.09 -1.80
CA ALA A 99 12.80 9.05 -1.97
C ALA A 99 13.09 9.33 -3.46
N ASP A 100 13.14 8.29 -4.29
CA ASP A 100 13.39 8.43 -5.72
C ASP A 100 12.23 9.12 -6.46
N TYR A 101 10.98 8.80 -6.17
CA TYR A 101 9.82 9.49 -6.74
C TYR A 101 9.78 10.96 -6.33
N THR A 102 10.09 11.27 -5.08
CA THR A 102 10.15 12.65 -4.60
C THR A 102 11.25 13.40 -5.34
N ARG A 103 12.43 12.79 -5.52
CA ARG A 103 13.52 13.41 -6.28
C ARG A 103 13.15 13.62 -7.75
N ALA A 104 12.43 12.68 -8.38
CA ALA A 104 11.93 12.85 -9.74
C ALA A 104 11.01 14.09 -9.85
N LEU A 105 10.14 14.29 -8.86
CA LEU A 105 9.21 15.42 -8.79
C LEU A 105 9.87 16.77 -8.42
N ASP A 106 10.98 16.74 -7.69
CA ASP A 106 11.81 17.93 -7.46
C ASP A 106 12.47 18.43 -8.77
N ILE A 107 12.82 17.48 -9.66
CA ILE A 107 13.43 17.78 -10.96
C ILE A 107 12.37 18.19 -11.98
N ASP A 108 11.28 17.43 -12.05
CA ASP A 108 10.15 17.69 -12.93
C ASP A 108 8.82 17.70 -12.13
N PRO A 109 8.35 18.88 -11.71
CA PRO A 109 7.11 19.03 -10.95
C PRO A 109 5.82 18.66 -11.71
N ASP A 110 5.89 18.46 -13.02
CA ASP A 110 4.76 18.06 -13.85
C ASP A 110 4.81 16.59 -14.28
N PHE A 111 5.72 15.80 -13.68
CA PHE A 111 5.89 14.38 -13.98
C PHE A 111 4.74 13.53 -13.39
N ASN A 112 3.61 13.50 -14.07
CA ASN A 112 2.38 12.86 -13.58
C ASN A 112 2.54 11.38 -13.22
N THR A 113 3.37 10.62 -13.95
CA THR A 113 3.64 9.21 -13.65
C THR A 113 4.35 9.06 -12.30
N ALA A 114 5.25 9.97 -11.94
CA ALA A 114 5.94 9.94 -10.66
C ALA A 114 4.99 10.22 -9.48
N TYR A 115 4.03 11.16 -9.63
CA TYR A 115 2.97 11.35 -8.65
C TYR A 115 2.16 10.07 -8.45
N PHE A 116 1.74 9.42 -9.54
CA PHE A 116 0.95 8.21 -9.47
C PHE A 116 1.71 7.07 -8.76
N ASN A 117 2.97 6.84 -9.13
CA ASN A 117 3.83 5.83 -8.49
C ASN A 117 4.09 6.17 -7.01
N ARG A 118 4.28 7.45 -6.67
CA ARG A 118 4.44 7.88 -5.29
C ARG A 118 3.18 7.69 -4.47
N ALA A 119 2.01 7.92 -5.05
CA ALA A 119 0.73 7.67 -4.40
C ALA A 119 0.58 6.19 -3.99
N GLU A 120 0.94 5.26 -4.88
CA GLU A 120 0.94 3.82 -4.58
C GLU A 120 1.91 3.49 -3.44
N ALA A 121 3.14 4.01 -3.50
CA ALA A 121 4.13 3.78 -2.45
C ALA A 121 3.71 4.37 -1.09
N ARG A 122 3.14 5.59 -1.08
CA ARG A 122 2.59 6.23 0.13
C ARG A 122 1.47 5.42 0.76
N LEU A 123 0.58 4.86 -0.06
CA LEU A 123 -0.51 4.03 0.45
C LEU A 123 0.03 2.78 1.17
N GLU A 124 1.05 2.14 0.62
CA GLU A 124 1.68 0.97 1.23
C GLU A 124 2.51 1.29 2.48
N THR A 125 3.11 2.48 2.55
CA THR A 125 3.86 2.94 3.73
C THR A 125 2.99 3.59 4.81
N GLY A 126 1.66 3.60 4.63
CA GLY A 126 0.71 4.09 5.63
C GLY A 126 0.49 5.61 5.61
N ASP A 127 0.74 6.28 4.48
CA ASP A 127 0.40 7.69 4.24
C ASP A 127 -0.74 7.82 3.20
N PRO A 128 -1.99 7.44 3.54
CA PRO A 128 -3.12 7.56 2.62
C PRO A 128 -3.50 9.03 2.33
N GLY A 129 -3.17 9.96 3.23
CA GLY A 129 -3.39 11.39 3.00
C GLY A 129 -2.50 11.94 1.90
N GLY A 130 -1.21 11.61 1.96
CA GLY A 130 -0.26 11.94 0.91
C GLY A 130 -0.57 11.25 -0.41
N SER A 131 -1.03 9.99 -0.37
CA SER A 131 -1.50 9.26 -1.55
C SER A 131 -2.66 10.01 -2.23
N LEU A 132 -3.68 10.40 -1.46
CA LEU A 132 -4.82 11.15 -2.00
C LEU A 132 -4.38 12.48 -2.64
N SER A 133 -3.46 13.19 -2.00
CA SER A 133 -2.93 14.47 -2.53
C SER A 133 -2.23 14.27 -3.88
N ASP A 134 -1.40 13.23 -4.03
CA ASP A 134 -0.72 12.92 -5.28
C ASP A 134 -1.71 12.48 -6.38
N LEU A 135 -2.73 11.67 -6.04
CA LEU A 135 -3.79 11.27 -6.98
C LEU A 135 -4.61 12.48 -7.45
N GLN A 136 -4.96 13.41 -6.56
CA GLN A 136 -5.66 14.64 -6.93
C GLN A 136 -4.86 15.52 -7.90
N ARG A 137 -3.52 15.55 -7.74
CA ARG A 137 -2.65 16.30 -8.66
C ARG A 137 -2.76 15.82 -10.10
N VAL A 138 -2.98 14.53 -10.30
CA VAL A 138 -3.02 13.89 -11.61
C VAL A 138 -4.45 13.57 -12.10
N GLU A 139 -5.48 13.92 -11.34
CA GLU A 139 -6.88 13.59 -11.61
C GLU A 139 -7.30 13.97 -13.04
N LYS A 140 -6.99 15.19 -13.47
CA LYS A 140 -7.38 15.70 -14.79
C LYS A 140 -6.92 14.77 -15.92
N GLN A 141 -5.74 14.16 -15.78
CA GLN A 141 -5.15 13.28 -16.79
C GLN A 141 -5.64 11.83 -16.67
N TYR A 142 -5.87 11.33 -15.45
CA TYR A 142 -6.08 9.91 -15.20
C TYR A 142 -7.48 9.52 -14.74
N ARG A 143 -8.41 10.48 -14.48
CA ARG A 143 -9.77 10.19 -13.98
C ARG A 143 -10.56 9.17 -14.79
N ASP A 144 -10.28 9.05 -16.10
CA ASP A 144 -10.92 8.08 -16.99
C ASP A 144 -10.05 6.82 -17.18
N SER A 145 -9.07 6.60 -16.33
CA SER A 145 -8.28 5.38 -16.22
C SER A 145 -8.86 4.48 -15.13
N THR A 146 -9.15 3.23 -15.47
CA THR A 146 -9.61 2.21 -14.51
C THR A 146 -8.61 2.04 -13.38
N PHE A 147 -7.31 2.04 -13.72
CA PHE A 147 -6.23 1.88 -12.75
C PHE A 147 -6.19 3.03 -11.74
N TYR A 148 -6.38 4.27 -12.19
CA TYR A 148 -6.49 5.43 -11.31
C TYR A 148 -7.67 5.29 -10.35
N GLN A 149 -8.85 4.92 -10.85
CA GLN A 149 -10.04 4.78 -10.03
C GLN A 149 -9.90 3.68 -8.98
N VAL A 150 -9.22 2.58 -9.30
CA VAL A 150 -8.93 1.53 -8.31
C VAL A 150 -8.02 2.08 -7.21
N ARG A 151 -6.91 2.74 -7.53
CA ARG A 151 -6.00 3.33 -6.54
C ARG A 151 -6.66 4.40 -5.68
N LEU A 152 -7.54 5.20 -6.29
CA LEU A 152 -8.35 6.18 -5.56
C LEU A 152 -9.29 5.48 -4.57
N GLY A 153 -9.95 4.41 -4.98
CA GLY A 153 -10.79 3.59 -4.11
C GLY A 153 -10.00 2.99 -2.95
N ASP A 154 -8.85 2.37 -3.21
CA ASP A 154 -7.96 1.82 -2.18
C ASP A 154 -7.53 2.89 -1.17
N THR A 155 -7.19 4.09 -1.67
CA THR A 155 -6.82 5.23 -0.83
C THR A 155 -7.98 5.68 0.06
N TYR A 156 -9.20 5.74 -0.46
CA TYR A 156 -10.39 6.08 0.31
C TYR A 156 -10.73 5.01 1.36
N VAL A 157 -10.54 3.72 1.06
CA VAL A 157 -10.70 2.64 2.07
C VAL A 157 -9.75 2.88 3.25
N ARG A 158 -8.48 3.18 2.98
CA ARG A 158 -7.49 3.46 4.04
C ARG A 158 -7.79 4.73 4.83
N LEU A 159 -8.50 5.69 4.25
CA LEU A 159 -9.01 6.90 4.90
C LEU A 159 -10.38 6.69 5.57
N THR A 160 -10.91 5.47 5.59
CA THR A 160 -12.26 5.13 6.09
C THR A 160 -13.41 5.90 5.41
N LYS A 161 -13.16 6.45 4.21
CA LYS A 161 -14.15 7.13 3.36
C LYS A 161 -14.86 6.11 2.46
N LEU A 162 -15.66 5.23 3.08
CA LEU A 162 -16.19 4.03 2.40
C LEU A 162 -17.14 4.35 1.24
N SER A 163 -17.92 5.44 1.32
CA SER A 163 -18.79 5.89 0.22
C SER A 163 -18.01 6.38 -0.99
N ASP A 164 -16.92 7.13 -0.74
CA ASP A 164 -16.05 7.62 -1.82
C ASP A 164 -15.28 6.46 -2.46
N ALA A 165 -14.85 5.47 -1.65
CA ALA A 165 -14.22 4.25 -2.13
C ALA A 165 -15.14 3.46 -3.05
N GLN A 166 -16.41 3.26 -2.65
CA GLN A 166 -17.41 2.58 -3.47
C GLN A 166 -17.59 3.32 -4.80
N SER A 167 -17.75 4.64 -4.77
CA SER A 167 -17.93 5.46 -5.98
C SER A 167 -16.75 5.34 -6.95
N ALA A 168 -15.52 5.29 -6.42
CA ALA A 168 -14.32 5.10 -7.23
C ALA A 168 -14.27 3.71 -7.88
N TYR A 169 -14.55 2.65 -7.12
CA TYR A 169 -14.63 1.29 -7.70
C TYR A 169 -15.77 1.16 -8.71
N ASP A 170 -16.93 1.77 -8.45
CA ASP A 170 -18.06 1.79 -9.39
C ASP A 170 -17.65 2.47 -10.70
N ARG A 171 -16.91 3.60 -10.61
CA ARG A 171 -16.36 4.26 -11.78
C ARG A 171 -15.34 3.39 -12.52
N ALA A 172 -14.47 2.69 -11.80
CA ALA A 172 -13.53 1.74 -12.41
C ALA A 172 -14.29 0.65 -13.21
N LEU A 173 -15.38 0.11 -12.67
CA LEU A 173 -16.18 -0.93 -13.33
C LEU A 173 -17.09 -0.39 -14.44
N GLN A 174 -17.49 0.88 -14.39
CA GLN A 174 -18.13 1.55 -15.55
C GLN A 174 -17.15 1.71 -16.73
N LEU A 175 -15.88 2.03 -16.45
CA LEU A 175 -14.84 2.15 -17.47
C LEU A 175 -14.43 0.79 -18.05
N LYS A 176 -14.37 -0.23 -17.18
CA LYS A 176 -14.03 -1.60 -17.55
C LYS A 176 -14.71 -2.59 -16.62
N ASN A 177 -15.84 -3.17 -17.07
CA ASN A 177 -16.72 -4.03 -16.27
C ASN A 177 -16.15 -5.42 -15.92
N ASP A 178 -15.03 -5.79 -16.52
CA ASP A 178 -14.28 -7.03 -16.28
C ASP A 178 -12.94 -6.78 -15.55
N ASN A 179 -12.79 -5.62 -14.90
CA ASN A 179 -11.61 -5.36 -14.09
C ASN A 179 -11.62 -6.18 -12.81
N VAL A 180 -10.77 -7.21 -12.78
CA VAL A 180 -10.69 -8.18 -11.68
C VAL A 180 -10.32 -7.53 -10.36
N GLU A 181 -9.39 -6.57 -10.37
CA GLU A 181 -8.94 -5.85 -9.17
C GLU A 181 -10.07 -5.00 -8.58
N ALA A 182 -10.78 -4.22 -9.41
CA ALA A 182 -11.91 -3.42 -8.97
C ALA A 182 -13.05 -4.28 -8.38
N LEU A 183 -13.39 -5.41 -9.01
CA LEU A 183 -14.36 -6.37 -8.50
C LEU A 183 -13.91 -6.95 -7.15
N THR A 184 -12.66 -7.37 -7.04
CA THR A 184 -12.11 -7.93 -5.79
C THR A 184 -12.16 -6.93 -4.66
N ASN A 185 -11.73 -5.68 -4.91
CA ASN A 185 -11.62 -4.64 -3.89
C ASN A 185 -13.02 -4.10 -3.49
N ARG A 186 -13.95 -3.93 -4.46
CA ARG A 186 -15.35 -3.58 -4.14
C ARG A 186 -16.05 -4.70 -3.38
N GLY A 187 -15.80 -5.95 -3.74
CA GLY A 187 -16.31 -7.12 -3.01
C GLY A 187 -15.80 -7.14 -1.56
N ALA A 188 -14.52 -6.84 -1.31
CA ALA A 188 -13.97 -6.71 0.03
C ALA A 188 -14.60 -5.53 0.80
N LEU A 189 -14.82 -4.38 0.13
CA LEU A 189 -15.50 -3.23 0.71
C LEU A 189 -16.95 -3.60 1.12
N TYR A 190 -17.72 -4.25 0.26
CA TYR A 190 -19.06 -4.71 0.61
C TYR A 190 -19.06 -5.71 1.78
N TYR A 191 -18.07 -6.61 1.83
CA TYR A 191 -17.93 -7.53 2.97
C TYR A 191 -17.73 -6.77 4.28
N SER A 192 -16.85 -5.76 4.31
CA SER A 192 -16.60 -4.93 5.50
C SER A 192 -17.85 -4.15 5.95
N GLN A 193 -18.74 -3.82 5.00
CA GLN A 193 -20.03 -3.17 5.26
C GLN A 193 -21.14 -4.16 5.62
N LYS A 194 -20.84 -5.45 5.81
CA LYS A 194 -21.79 -6.55 6.03
C LYS A 194 -22.81 -6.74 4.86
N ALA A 195 -22.52 -6.19 3.70
CA ALA A 195 -23.32 -6.34 2.46
C ALA A 195 -22.89 -7.63 1.71
N TYR A 196 -23.17 -8.78 2.30
CA TYR A 196 -22.64 -10.07 1.87
C TYR A 196 -23.07 -10.53 0.48
N GLN A 197 -24.30 -10.21 0.05
CA GLN A 197 -24.79 -10.61 -1.27
C GLN A 197 -24.07 -9.90 -2.42
N PRO A 198 -23.95 -8.57 -2.46
CA PRO A 198 -23.15 -7.90 -3.50
C PRO A 198 -21.65 -8.22 -3.39
N ALA A 199 -21.11 -8.43 -2.16
CA ALA A 199 -19.74 -8.89 -1.98
C ALA A 199 -19.48 -10.22 -2.71
N GLU A 200 -20.36 -11.20 -2.53
CA GLU A 200 -20.24 -12.50 -3.18
C GLU A 200 -20.36 -12.41 -4.70
N ALA A 201 -21.28 -11.59 -5.20
CA ALA A 201 -21.46 -11.41 -6.63
C ALA A 201 -20.18 -10.89 -7.31
N ASP A 202 -19.57 -9.85 -6.73
CA ASP A 202 -18.33 -9.27 -7.24
C ASP A 202 -17.15 -10.24 -7.16
N ILE A 203 -16.97 -10.89 -6.00
CA ILE A 203 -15.87 -11.84 -5.77
C ILE A 203 -15.98 -13.04 -6.71
N ARG A 204 -17.17 -13.63 -6.88
CA ARG A 204 -17.37 -14.74 -7.82
C ARG A 204 -17.12 -14.29 -9.26
N ARG A 205 -17.53 -13.08 -9.62
CA ARG A 205 -17.26 -12.54 -10.95
C ARG A 205 -15.75 -12.33 -11.16
N ALA A 206 -15.01 -11.84 -10.17
CA ALA A 206 -13.56 -11.74 -10.22
C ALA A 206 -12.89 -13.10 -10.47
N LEU A 207 -13.35 -14.15 -9.74
CA LEU A 207 -12.83 -15.52 -9.89
C LEU A 207 -13.22 -16.19 -11.21
N GLN A 208 -14.38 -15.86 -11.80
CA GLN A 208 -14.72 -16.30 -13.15
C GLN A 208 -13.78 -15.72 -14.20
N LEU A 209 -13.36 -14.48 -14.03
CA LEU A 209 -12.42 -13.79 -14.94
C LEU A 209 -10.97 -14.21 -14.71
N ASN A 210 -10.58 -14.38 -13.45
CA ASN A 210 -9.24 -14.84 -13.06
C ASN A 210 -9.35 -15.83 -11.87
N PRO A 211 -9.37 -17.13 -12.12
CA PRO A 211 -9.45 -18.15 -11.07
C PRO A 211 -8.24 -18.16 -10.10
N LYS A 212 -7.14 -17.51 -10.47
CA LYS A 212 -5.92 -17.40 -9.67
C LYS A 212 -5.76 -16.02 -9.03
N GLN A 213 -6.85 -15.33 -8.76
CA GLN A 213 -6.83 -14.08 -8.00
C GLN A 213 -6.83 -14.40 -6.51
N ASP A 214 -5.65 -14.37 -5.88
CA ASP A 214 -5.43 -14.78 -4.49
C ASP A 214 -6.29 -14.00 -3.49
N ALA A 215 -6.39 -12.67 -3.63
CA ALA A 215 -7.25 -11.86 -2.79
C ALA A 215 -8.74 -12.21 -2.93
N ALA A 216 -9.22 -12.51 -4.14
CA ALA A 216 -10.60 -12.92 -4.35
C ALA A 216 -10.90 -14.31 -3.76
N LEU A 217 -9.95 -15.25 -3.87
CA LEU A 217 -10.03 -16.57 -3.21
C LEU A 217 -10.13 -16.41 -1.69
N ASN A 218 -9.26 -15.60 -1.10
CA ASN A 218 -9.31 -15.31 0.32
C ASN A 218 -10.64 -14.64 0.75
N ASN A 219 -11.13 -13.68 -0.03
CA ASN A 219 -12.38 -12.99 0.28
C ASN A 219 -13.59 -13.94 0.16
N LEU A 220 -13.60 -14.88 -0.80
CA LEU A 220 -14.61 -15.92 -0.87
C LEU A 220 -14.55 -16.86 0.35
N SER A 221 -13.35 -17.19 0.81
CA SER A 221 -13.15 -17.95 2.04
C SER A 221 -13.80 -17.26 3.25
N LEU A 222 -13.60 -15.94 3.41
CA LEU A 222 -14.22 -15.17 4.50
C LEU A 222 -15.75 -15.17 4.41
N LEU A 223 -16.32 -15.03 3.21
CA LEU A 223 -17.78 -15.10 3.00
C LEU A 223 -18.37 -16.47 3.38
N LEU A 224 -17.67 -17.56 3.00
CA LEU A 224 -18.08 -18.92 3.35
C LEU A 224 -17.95 -19.17 4.87
N ALA A 225 -16.88 -18.66 5.49
CA ALA A 225 -16.69 -18.73 6.93
C ALA A 225 -17.80 -17.99 7.70
N HIS A 226 -18.22 -16.83 7.22
CA HIS A 226 -19.34 -16.09 7.81
C HIS A 226 -20.66 -16.90 7.79
N ARG A 227 -20.85 -17.74 6.79
CA ARG A 227 -22.02 -18.66 6.69
C ARG A 227 -21.86 -19.96 7.47
N GLY A 228 -20.73 -20.18 8.13
CA GLY A 228 -20.41 -21.41 8.83
C GLY A 228 -19.88 -22.54 7.95
N ASN A 229 -19.67 -22.30 6.66
CA ASN A 229 -19.16 -23.31 5.71
C ASN A 229 -17.62 -23.37 5.80
N TYR A 230 -17.10 -23.77 6.97
CA TYR A 230 -15.66 -23.70 7.28
C TYR A 230 -14.81 -24.65 6.44
N ALA A 231 -15.33 -25.81 6.01
CA ALA A 231 -14.60 -26.74 5.17
C ALA A 231 -14.36 -26.19 3.75
N ASP A 232 -15.41 -25.64 3.14
CA ASP A 232 -15.28 -25.00 1.82
C ASP A 232 -14.41 -23.73 1.91
N ALA A 233 -14.57 -22.95 2.99
CA ALA A 233 -13.74 -21.77 3.25
C ALA A 233 -12.25 -22.15 3.32
N LEU A 234 -11.91 -23.25 4.00
CA LEU A 234 -10.55 -23.76 4.12
C LEU A 234 -9.95 -24.05 2.74
N THR A 235 -10.70 -24.69 1.83
CA THR A 235 -10.25 -24.99 0.47
C THR A 235 -9.85 -23.72 -0.29
N TYR A 236 -10.63 -22.63 -0.19
CA TYR A 236 -10.33 -21.39 -0.90
C TYR A 236 -9.13 -20.64 -0.31
N VAL A 237 -8.97 -20.60 1.01
CA VAL A 237 -7.79 -19.95 1.60
C VAL A 237 -6.51 -20.75 1.33
N GLU A 238 -6.60 -22.06 1.21
CA GLU A 238 -5.46 -22.91 0.81
C GLU A 238 -5.02 -22.59 -0.63
N GLN A 239 -5.96 -22.45 -1.56
CA GLN A 239 -5.65 -21.99 -2.92
C GLN A 239 -5.01 -20.58 -2.93
N ALA A 240 -5.48 -19.66 -2.09
CA ALA A 240 -4.85 -18.36 -1.94
C ALA A 240 -3.41 -18.46 -1.42
N LEU A 241 -3.15 -19.37 -0.47
CA LEU A 241 -1.81 -19.64 0.07
C LEU A 241 -0.89 -20.36 -0.91
N GLU A 242 -1.40 -21.19 -1.83
CA GLU A 242 -0.59 -21.75 -2.93
C GLU A 242 -0.01 -20.64 -3.81
N LEU A 243 -0.75 -19.54 -4.02
CA LEU A 243 -0.32 -18.38 -4.79
C LEU A 243 0.57 -17.44 -3.99
N GLN A 244 0.25 -17.23 -2.70
CA GLN A 244 0.95 -16.34 -1.77
C GLN A 244 1.25 -17.07 -0.44
N PRO A 245 2.24 -17.98 -0.40
CA PRO A 245 2.46 -18.88 0.75
C PRO A 245 2.79 -18.18 2.06
N ARG A 246 3.24 -16.92 1.98
CA ARG A 246 3.73 -16.16 3.14
C ARG A 246 2.86 -14.97 3.50
N GLN A 247 1.66 -14.86 2.93
CA GLN A 247 0.76 -13.74 3.22
C GLN A 247 0.18 -13.87 4.65
N PRO A 248 0.50 -12.94 5.57
CA PRO A 248 0.16 -13.12 6.99
C PRO A 248 -1.35 -13.19 7.24
N TYR A 249 -2.15 -12.43 6.48
CA TYR A 249 -3.61 -12.47 6.62
C TYR A 249 -4.20 -13.80 6.16
N TYR A 250 -3.67 -14.43 5.11
CA TYR A 250 -4.15 -15.73 4.64
C TYR A 250 -3.74 -16.85 5.62
N LEU A 251 -2.53 -16.79 6.19
CA LEU A 251 -2.09 -17.70 7.23
C LEU A 251 -3.03 -17.61 8.44
N ASN A 252 -3.35 -16.39 8.89
CA ASN A 252 -4.30 -16.19 9.98
C ASN A 252 -5.69 -16.73 9.66
N ASN A 253 -6.22 -16.45 8.46
CA ASN A 253 -7.56 -16.91 8.07
C ASN A 253 -7.61 -18.45 8.03
N LYS A 254 -6.56 -19.11 7.53
CA LYS A 254 -6.45 -20.57 7.60
C LYS A 254 -6.42 -21.06 9.04
N ALA A 255 -5.63 -20.42 9.91
CA ALA A 255 -5.58 -20.77 11.32
C ALA A 255 -6.95 -20.65 12.00
N TYR A 256 -7.65 -19.55 11.78
CA TYR A 256 -9.01 -19.33 12.29
C TYR A 256 -9.97 -20.45 11.85
N LEU A 257 -9.97 -20.80 10.57
CA LEU A 257 -10.82 -21.87 10.02
C LEU A 257 -10.50 -23.23 10.62
N LEU A 258 -9.22 -23.55 10.83
CA LEU A 258 -8.80 -24.77 11.49
C LEU A 258 -9.29 -24.84 12.95
N LEU A 259 -9.28 -23.72 13.68
CA LEU A 259 -9.87 -23.66 15.02
C LEU A 259 -11.39 -23.93 14.96
N LYS A 260 -12.11 -23.35 14.00
CA LYS A 260 -13.55 -23.61 13.82
C LYS A 260 -13.87 -25.06 13.44
N LEU A 261 -12.90 -25.73 12.78
CA LEU A 261 -12.99 -27.18 12.45
C LEU A 261 -12.44 -28.11 13.55
N ASN A 262 -12.15 -27.57 14.75
CA ASN A 262 -11.58 -28.31 15.87
C ASN A 262 -10.22 -28.99 15.58
N ARG A 263 -9.36 -28.28 14.82
CA ARG A 263 -7.99 -28.71 14.43
C ARG A 263 -6.92 -27.77 15.01
N PRO A 264 -6.84 -27.60 16.36
CA PRO A 264 -5.99 -26.58 16.96
C PRO A 264 -4.49 -26.83 16.79
N SER A 265 -4.06 -28.08 16.69
CA SER A 265 -2.65 -28.44 16.47
C SER A 265 -2.09 -27.93 15.14
N GLU A 266 -2.95 -27.83 14.12
CA GLU A 266 -2.57 -27.30 12.81
C GLU A 266 -2.71 -25.78 12.75
N ALA A 267 -3.63 -25.20 13.53
CA ALA A 267 -3.86 -23.76 13.58
C ALA A 267 -2.71 -22.99 14.25
N PHE A 268 -2.17 -23.52 15.34
CA PHE A 268 -1.20 -22.82 16.19
C PHE A 268 0.07 -22.37 15.43
N PRO A 269 0.78 -23.22 14.68
CA PRO A 269 1.97 -22.80 13.94
C PRO A 269 1.66 -21.73 12.87
N LEU A 270 0.49 -21.77 12.26
CA LEU A 270 0.08 -20.79 11.23
C LEU A 270 -0.17 -19.40 11.82
N VAL A 271 -0.87 -19.31 12.96
CA VAL A 271 -1.08 -18.02 13.61
C VAL A 271 0.23 -17.45 14.16
N GLN A 272 1.14 -18.29 14.66
CA GLN A 272 2.47 -17.85 15.05
C GLN A 272 3.28 -17.32 13.87
N GLU A 273 3.26 -18.01 12.73
CA GLU A 273 3.92 -17.53 11.52
C GLU A 273 3.30 -16.22 11.02
N SER A 274 1.97 -16.08 11.07
CA SER A 274 1.29 -14.82 10.74
C SER A 274 1.81 -13.67 11.59
N LEU A 275 1.86 -13.82 12.91
CA LEU A 275 2.34 -12.80 13.85
C LEU A 275 3.86 -12.53 13.74
N GLN A 276 4.65 -13.55 13.39
CA GLN A 276 6.08 -13.37 13.15
C GLN A 276 6.34 -12.48 11.92
N ARG A 277 5.44 -12.53 10.91
CA ARG A 277 5.53 -11.71 9.69
C ARG A 277 4.91 -10.34 9.86
N ASP A 278 3.81 -10.25 10.58
CA ASP A 278 3.09 -9.03 10.89
C ASP A 278 2.60 -9.05 12.33
N SER A 279 3.43 -8.52 13.24
CA SER A 279 3.12 -8.42 14.67
C SER A 279 2.01 -7.40 15.00
N GLN A 280 1.55 -6.62 14.01
CA GLN A 280 0.46 -5.66 14.18
C GLN A 280 -0.88 -6.20 13.64
N ASN A 281 -0.93 -7.47 13.26
CA ASN A 281 -2.16 -8.11 12.78
C ASN A 281 -3.13 -8.39 13.93
N ALA A 282 -4.07 -7.48 14.16
CA ALA A 282 -5.08 -7.58 15.22
C ALA A 282 -5.93 -8.87 15.11
N TRP A 283 -6.26 -9.30 13.90
CA TRP A 283 -7.01 -10.54 13.63
C TRP A 283 -6.21 -11.78 14.04
N ALA A 284 -4.88 -11.75 13.86
CA ALA A 284 -4.03 -12.88 14.27
C ALA A 284 -3.91 -12.95 15.79
N HIS A 285 -3.85 -11.82 16.51
CA HIS A 285 -3.94 -11.79 17.95
C HIS A 285 -5.29 -12.32 18.45
N GLN A 286 -6.41 -11.95 17.81
CA GLN A 286 -7.71 -12.54 18.14
C GLN A 286 -7.71 -14.06 17.93
N THR A 287 -7.20 -14.55 16.79
CA THR A 287 -7.13 -16.00 16.50
C THR A 287 -6.25 -16.74 17.52
N LEU A 288 -5.12 -16.15 17.92
CA LEU A 288 -4.28 -16.71 18.97
C LEU A 288 -4.99 -16.73 20.34
N GLY A 289 -5.76 -15.68 20.63
CA GLY A 289 -6.65 -15.63 21.81
C GLY A 289 -7.68 -16.76 21.79
N LEU A 290 -8.31 -17.01 20.64
CA LEU A 290 -9.26 -18.13 20.45
C LEU A 290 -8.58 -19.49 20.66
N TYR A 291 -7.35 -19.66 20.16
CA TYR A 291 -6.56 -20.87 20.43
C TYR A 291 -6.35 -21.08 21.91
N TRP A 292 -5.89 -20.05 22.67
CA TRP A 292 -5.67 -20.16 24.11
C TRP A 292 -6.96 -20.40 24.90
N LEU A 293 -8.07 -19.80 24.43
CA LEU A 293 -9.38 -20.05 25.03
C LEU A 293 -9.79 -21.51 24.87
N GLY A 294 -9.60 -22.11 23.70
CA GLY A 294 -9.81 -23.54 23.45
C GLY A 294 -8.93 -24.45 24.31
N GLN A 295 -7.71 -24.00 24.66
CA GLN A 295 -6.80 -24.69 25.60
C GLN A 295 -7.12 -24.40 27.07
N LYS A 296 -8.23 -23.71 27.38
CA LYS A 296 -8.64 -23.32 28.75
C LYS A 296 -7.61 -22.40 29.47
N GLN A 297 -6.77 -21.70 28.72
CA GLN A 297 -5.78 -20.76 29.22
C GLN A 297 -6.32 -19.32 29.14
N SER A 298 -7.31 -19.02 29.98
CA SER A 298 -8.08 -17.77 29.99
C SER A 298 -7.21 -16.52 30.12
N ASP A 299 -6.12 -16.56 30.92
CA ASP A 299 -5.26 -15.38 31.08
C ASP A 299 -4.48 -15.07 29.79
N LYS A 300 -3.97 -16.08 29.10
CA LYS A 300 -3.30 -15.91 27.82
C LYS A 300 -4.28 -15.44 26.74
N ALA A 301 -5.48 -16.03 26.72
CA ALA A 301 -6.53 -15.62 25.79
C ALA A 301 -6.85 -14.12 25.96
N LEU A 302 -7.06 -13.68 27.20
CA LEU A 302 -7.38 -12.28 27.50
C LEU A 302 -6.24 -11.34 27.12
N THR A 303 -4.98 -11.75 27.33
CA THR A 303 -3.81 -10.97 26.92
C THR A 303 -3.82 -10.73 25.42
N GLU A 304 -4.02 -11.77 24.62
CA GLU A 304 -4.06 -11.65 23.16
C GLU A 304 -5.25 -10.82 22.67
N PHE A 305 -6.43 -11.00 23.24
CA PHE A 305 -7.59 -10.18 22.92
C PHE A 305 -7.38 -8.69 23.26
N ARG A 306 -6.67 -8.37 24.34
CA ARG A 306 -6.33 -6.99 24.70
C ARG A 306 -5.29 -6.37 23.76
N ILE A 307 -4.37 -7.18 23.23
CA ILE A 307 -3.46 -6.72 22.17
C ILE A 307 -4.27 -6.42 20.88
N ALA A 308 -5.15 -7.35 20.49
CA ALA A 308 -6.03 -7.15 19.34
C ALA A 308 -6.85 -5.86 19.47
N GLU A 309 -7.48 -5.63 20.64
CA GLU A 309 -8.25 -4.43 20.96
C GLU A 309 -7.44 -3.15 20.83
N LYS A 310 -6.20 -3.16 21.29
CA LYS A 310 -5.30 -1.99 21.19
C LYS A 310 -4.90 -1.69 19.75
N LEU A 311 -4.72 -2.72 18.95
CA LEU A 311 -4.33 -2.60 17.54
C LEU A 311 -5.51 -2.17 16.66
N ASP A 312 -6.64 -2.84 16.82
CA ASP A 312 -7.87 -2.55 16.07
C ASP A 312 -9.11 -2.98 16.89
N ALA A 313 -9.78 -2.01 17.47
CA ALA A 313 -10.99 -2.24 18.26
C ALA A 313 -12.21 -2.67 17.42
N SER A 314 -12.13 -2.63 16.09
CA SER A 314 -13.20 -3.02 15.17
C SER A 314 -13.16 -4.48 14.75
N VAL A 315 -12.19 -5.26 15.25
CA VAL A 315 -12.09 -6.70 14.97
C VAL A 315 -13.37 -7.42 15.40
N ASP A 316 -14.01 -8.09 14.44
CA ASP A 316 -15.33 -8.72 14.63
C ASP A 316 -15.35 -9.71 15.80
N GLN A 317 -16.42 -9.68 16.62
CA GLN A 317 -16.62 -10.53 17.79
C GLN A 317 -15.54 -10.40 18.90
N LEU A 318 -14.66 -9.42 18.84
CA LEU A 318 -13.57 -9.27 19.82
C LEU A 318 -14.13 -9.07 21.25
N TYR A 319 -15.07 -8.15 21.40
CA TYR A 319 -15.67 -7.84 22.69
C TYR A 319 -16.57 -8.95 23.22
N TYR A 320 -17.20 -9.70 22.32
CA TYR A 320 -17.89 -10.92 22.69
C TYR A 320 -16.95 -11.89 23.41
N TYR A 321 -15.79 -12.18 22.82
CA TYR A 321 -14.83 -13.14 23.42
C TYR A 321 -14.17 -12.58 24.69
N ILE A 322 -13.83 -11.29 24.76
CA ILE A 322 -13.33 -10.67 25.99
C ILE A 322 -14.34 -10.86 27.13
N GLY A 323 -15.61 -10.54 26.89
CA GLY A 323 -16.66 -10.71 27.89
C GLY A 323 -16.89 -12.16 28.30
N MET A 324 -16.84 -13.10 27.36
CA MET A 324 -16.93 -14.54 27.65
C MET A 324 -15.81 -15.04 28.56
N VAL A 325 -14.57 -14.58 28.32
CA VAL A 325 -13.43 -14.94 29.19
C VAL A 325 -13.57 -14.33 30.57
N GLU A 326 -13.96 -13.05 30.69
CA GLU A 326 -14.17 -12.39 31.97
C GLU A 326 -15.32 -13.07 32.78
N MET A 327 -16.38 -13.47 32.09
CA MET A 327 -17.48 -14.21 32.72
C MET A 327 -17.00 -15.57 33.25
N ALA A 328 -16.24 -16.33 32.46
CA ALA A 328 -15.67 -17.60 32.86
C ALA A 328 -14.72 -17.49 34.06
N LYS A 329 -14.11 -16.32 34.26
CA LYS A 329 -13.25 -16.00 35.44
C LYS A 329 -14.07 -15.49 36.64
N GLY A 330 -15.39 -15.43 36.55
CA GLY A 330 -16.27 -14.88 37.59
C GLY A 330 -16.35 -13.33 37.64
N ASN A 331 -15.75 -12.65 36.70
CA ASN A 331 -15.69 -11.18 36.64
C ASN A 331 -16.90 -10.58 35.86
N ARG A 332 -18.13 -10.82 36.36
CA ARG A 332 -19.35 -10.38 35.68
C ARG A 332 -19.36 -8.88 35.33
N ALA A 333 -18.88 -8.01 36.23
CA ALA A 333 -18.82 -6.58 35.96
C ALA A 333 -17.95 -6.24 34.75
N ARG A 334 -16.75 -6.83 34.65
CA ARG A 334 -15.85 -6.65 33.51
C ARG A 334 -16.39 -7.26 32.22
N ALA A 335 -17.09 -8.40 32.31
CA ALA A 335 -17.76 -9.01 31.17
C ALA A 335 -18.82 -8.06 30.60
N CYS A 336 -19.67 -7.49 31.45
CA CYS A 336 -20.69 -6.54 31.04
C CYS A 336 -20.11 -5.24 30.44
N GLU A 337 -18.98 -4.75 31.00
CA GLU A 337 -18.25 -3.62 30.43
C GLU A 337 -17.72 -3.96 29.04
N ALA A 338 -17.12 -5.13 28.84
CA ALA A 338 -16.64 -5.56 27.53
C ALA A 338 -17.78 -5.65 26.51
N TRP A 339 -18.91 -6.26 26.87
CA TRP A 339 -20.07 -6.34 25.95
C TRP A 339 -20.70 -4.96 25.67
N GLN A 340 -20.67 -4.03 26.62
CA GLN A 340 -21.09 -2.63 26.39
C GLN A 340 -20.19 -1.94 25.36
N ARG A 341 -18.89 -2.16 25.43
CA ARG A 341 -17.94 -1.66 24.40
C ARG A 341 -18.18 -2.33 23.05
N GLY A 342 -18.53 -3.61 23.05
CA GLY A 342 -18.94 -4.34 21.85
C GLY A 342 -20.20 -3.75 21.18
N GLU A 343 -21.15 -3.23 21.95
CA GLU A 343 -22.32 -2.52 21.41
C GLU A 343 -21.89 -1.26 20.63
N LEU A 344 -20.93 -0.51 21.17
CA LEU A 344 -20.37 0.67 20.49
C LEU A 344 -19.59 0.31 19.22
N ALA A 345 -19.03 -0.91 19.17
CA ALA A 345 -18.30 -1.46 18.02
C ALA A 345 -19.22 -2.23 17.03
N ASN A 346 -20.53 -2.29 17.25
CA ASN A 346 -21.50 -3.07 16.48
C ASN A 346 -21.17 -4.58 16.44
N ASP A 347 -20.66 -5.14 17.57
CA ASP A 347 -20.46 -6.58 17.76
C ASP A 347 -21.81 -7.24 18.14
N ASP A 348 -22.48 -7.85 17.17
CA ASP A 348 -23.80 -8.42 17.31
C ASP A 348 -23.90 -9.47 18.44
N LEU A 349 -22.82 -10.27 18.64
CA LEU A 349 -22.78 -11.28 19.69
C LEU A 349 -22.60 -10.64 21.08
N ALA A 350 -21.79 -9.59 21.19
CA ALA A 350 -21.63 -8.84 22.43
C ALA A 350 -22.93 -8.15 22.85
N ILE A 351 -23.66 -7.53 21.93
CA ILE A 351 -24.96 -6.92 22.15
C ILE A 351 -25.94 -7.96 22.73
N LYS A 352 -26.03 -9.13 22.10
CA LYS A 352 -26.90 -10.22 22.55
C LYS A 352 -26.53 -10.71 23.94
N GLN A 353 -25.24 -10.90 24.24
CA GLN A 353 -24.80 -11.36 25.58
C GLN A 353 -25.05 -10.32 26.66
N ARG A 354 -24.82 -9.04 26.34
CA ARG A 354 -25.13 -7.94 27.27
C ARG A 354 -26.61 -7.94 27.68
N ALA A 355 -27.50 -8.07 26.69
CA ALA A 355 -28.96 -8.15 26.97
C ALA A 355 -29.34 -9.35 27.84
N LEU A 356 -28.68 -10.49 27.64
CA LEU A 356 -28.98 -11.73 28.40
C LEU A 356 -28.40 -11.76 29.80
N GLN A 357 -27.23 -11.14 30.01
CA GLN A 357 -26.42 -11.36 31.22
C GLN A 357 -26.29 -10.11 32.11
N CYS A 358 -26.57 -8.92 31.56
CA CYS A 358 -26.23 -7.66 32.24
C CYS A 358 -27.43 -6.72 32.46
N LEU A 359 -28.52 -6.92 31.76
CA LEU A 359 -29.79 -6.21 31.88
C LEU A 359 -30.83 -7.10 32.50
#